data_41e9932c2c62579c874494bc1ecda9fc
#
_entry.id   41e9932c2c62579c874494bc1ecda9fc
#
_cell.length_a   1.000
_cell.length_b   1.000
_cell.length_c   1.000
_cell.angle_alpha   90.00
_cell.angle_beta   90.00
_cell.angle_gamma   90.00
#
_symmetry.space_group_name_H-M   'P 1'
#
loop_
_entity.id
_entity.type
_entity.pdbx_description
1 polymer ?
#
loop_
_entity_poly.entity_id
_entity_poly.type
_entity_poly.pdbx_seq_one_letter_code
_entity_poly.pdbx_strand_id
1 'polypeptide(L)'
;TSDEHSIIDLHTNEIINKNKDVTIGKHVWICDNVLVLKGAIIGSGSVIGARSVVTGTIPENSLCVGVPARVVKKDIRWDRKRPSKL
;
A
#
# COMPACT_ATOMS: atom_id res chain seq x y z
N THR A 1 -10.90 0.78 -4.53
CA THR A 1 -11.89 1.37 -3.63
C THR A 1 -12.42 2.68 -4.20
N SER A 2 -13.67 2.98 -3.97
CA SER A 2 -14.27 4.24 -4.40
C SER A 2 -14.95 4.92 -3.22
N ASP A 3 -14.95 6.25 -3.26
CA ASP A 3 -15.60 7.07 -2.25
C ASP A 3 -17.08 7.23 -2.60
N GLU A 4 -17.94 7.27 -1.59
CA GLU A 4 -19.37 7.44 -1.80
C GLU A 4 -19.75 8.89 -2.08
N HIS A 5 -18.97 9.83 -1.60
CA HIS A 5 -19.26 11.26 -1.70
C HIS A 5 -18.13 11.98 -2.44
N SER A 6 -18.46 13.12 -3.04
CA SER A 6 -17.47 13.97 -3.67
C SER A 6 -16.91 14.98 -2.69
N ILE A 7 -15.59 15.13 -2.72
CA ILE A 7 -14.91 16.22 -2.02
C ILE A 7 -14.59 17.28 -3.06
N ILE A 8 -15.03 18.50 -2.81
CA ILE A 8 -15.00 19.59 -3.78
C ILE A 8 -14.14 20.72 -3.23
N ASP A 9 -13.19 21.18 -4.06
CA ASP A 9 -12.38 22.34 -3.72
C ASP A 9 -13.25 23.59 -3.74
N LEU A 10 -13.22 24.38 -2.65
CA LEU A 10 -14.07 25.57 -2.52
C LEU A 10 -13.71 26.66 -3.51
N HIS A 11 -12.47 26.73 -3.94
CA HIS A 11 -11.99 27.80 -4.83
C HIS A 11 -12.17 27.48 -6.30
N THR A 12 -11.90 26.23 -6.69
CA THR A 12 -11.93 25.80 -8.08
C THR A 12 -13.25 25.12 -8.47
N ASN A 13 -14.02 24.67 -7.48
CA ASN A 13 -15.25 23.89 -7.68
C ASN A 13 -14.99 22.55 -8.37
N GLU A 14 -13.78 22.05 -8.27
CA GLU A 14 -13.40 20.77 -8.85
C GLU A 14 -13.49 19.64 -7.83
N ILE A 15 -13.82 18.44 -8.32
CA ILE A 15 -13.83 17.23 -7.50
C ILE A 15 -12.40 16.78 -7.31
N ILE A 16 -11.97 16.64 -6.04
CA ILE A 16 -10.58 16.29 -5.72
C ILE A 16 -10.38 14.84 -5.30
N ASN A 17 -11.45 14.10 -5.04
CA ASN A 17 -11.37 12.70 -4.64
C ASN A 17 -11.82 11.75 -5.76
N LYS A 18 -11.29 11.92 -6.95
CA LYS A 18 -11.61 11.05 -8.08
C LYS A 18 -11.21 9.62 -7.79
N ASN A 19 -11.95 8.67 -8.33
CA ASN A 19 -11.61 7.26 -8.22
C ASN A 19 -10.28 6.98 -8.91
N LYS A 20 -9.46 6.14 -8.28
CA LYS A 20 -8.19 5.69 -8.84
C LYS A 20 -8.01 4.21 -8.55
N ASP A 21 -7.42 3.51 -9.49
CA ASP A 21 -7.16 2.08 -9.32
C ASP A 21 -6.06 1.84 -8.30
N VAL A 22 -6.11 0.65 -7.70
CA VAL A 22 -5.05 0.13 -6.86
C VAL A 22 -4.26 -0.88 -7.72
N THR A 23 -2.96 -0.75 -7.73
CA THR A 23 -2.07 -1.64 -8.49
C THR A 23 -1.18 -2.40 -7.51
N ILE A 24 -1.26 -3.72 -7.53
CA ILE A 24 -0.45 -4.57 -6.67
C ILE A 24 0.39 -5.49 -7.55
N GLY A 25 1.69 -5.47 -7.36
CA GLY A 25 2.62 -6.29 -8.11
C GLY A 25 2.52 -7.77 -7.75
N LYS A 26 3.48 -8.55 -8.22
CA LYS A 26 3.53 -10.00 -7.99
C LYS A 26 4.22 -10.28 -6.67
N HIS A 27 3.82 -11.38 -6.02
CA HIS A 27 4.46 -11.87 -4.81
C HIS A 27 4.54 -10.79 -3.72
N VAL A 28 3.41 -10.15 -3.45
CA VAL A 28 3.28 -9.14 -2.40
C VAL A 28 2.63 -9.78 -1.18
N TRP A 29 3.22 -9.57 -0.02
CA TRP A 29 2.64 -10.03 1.23
C TRP A 29 2.00 -8.86 1.96
N ILE A 30 0.69 -8.87 2.02
CA ILE A 30 -0.08 -7.87 2.77
C ILE A 30 -0.53 -8.54 4.06
N CYS A 31 -0.01 -8.07 5.19
CA CYS A 31 -0.32 -8.62 6.48
C CYS A 31 -1.75 -8.26 6.93
N ASP A 32 -2.13 -8.66 8.13
CA ASP A 32 -3.49 -8.50 8.62
C ASP A 32 -3.89 -7.04 8.81
N ASN A 33 -5.15 -6.75 8.51
CA ASN A 33 -5.77 -5.44 8.78
C ASN A 33 -5.06 -4.27 8.11
N VAL A 34 -4.55 -4.48 6.90
CA VAL A 34 -3.94 -3.43 6.10
C VAL A 34 -5.02 -2.77 5.25
N LEU A 35 -5.03 -1.45 5.22
CA LEU A 35 -5.86 -0.67 4.31
C LEU A 35 -5.00 -0.22 3.13
N VAL A 36 -5.48 -0.50 1.93
CA VAL A 36 -4.83 -0.03 0.69
C VAL A 36 -5.78 0.95 0.04
N LEU A 37 -5.38 2.20 0.01
CA LEU A 37 -6.25 3.27 -0.47
C LEU A 37 -6.13 3.43 -1.99
N LYS A 38 -7.14 4.07 -2.58
CA LYS A 38 -7.17 4.30 -4.03
C LYS A 38 -5.92 5.01 -4.52
N GLY A 39 -5.46 4.62 -5.68
CA GLY A 39 -4.25 5.16 -6.28
C GLY A 39 -2.95 4.57 -5.75
N ALA A 40 -3.01 3.67 -4.76
CA ALA A 40 -1.81 3.03 -4.24
C ALA A 40 -1.20 2.09 -5.27
N ILE A 41 0.12 2.07 -5.31
CA ILE A 41 0.90 1.17 -6.16
C ILE A 41 1.87 0.43 -5.25
N ILE A 42 1.78 -0.89 -5.22
CA ILE A 42 2.66 -1.71 -4.40
C ILE A 42 3.57 -2.52 -5.32
N GLY A 43 4.87 -2.28 -5.23
CA GLY A 43 5.87 -2.96 -6.06
C GLY A 43 5.99 -4.43 -5.72
N SER A 44 6.36 -5.23 -6.73
CA SER A 44 6.49 -6.68 -6.59
C SER A 44 7.50 -7.06 -5.51
N GLY A 45 7.23 -8.15 -4.80
CA GLY A 45 8.14 -8.69 -3.79
C GLY A 45 8.11 -7.97 -2.45
N SER A 46 7.23 -6.99 -2.28
CA SER A 46 7.19 -6.18 -1.06
C SER A 46 6.31 -6.80 0.01
N VAL A 47 6.54 -6.38 1.24
CA VAL A 47 5.77 -6.79 2.42
C VAL A 47 5.20 -5.55 3.09
N ILE A 48 3.92 -5.59 3.37
CA ILE A 48 3.23 -4.52 4.10
C ILE A 48 2.88 -5.04 5.49
N GLY A 49 3.45 -4.43 6.52
CA GLY A 49 3.23 -4.84 7.91
C GLY A 49 1.78 -4.64 8.36
N ALA A 50 1.39 -5.39 9.38
CA ALA A 50 0.02 -5.38 9.89
C ALA A 50 -0.44 -3.99 10.30
N ARG A 51 -1.72 -3.71 10.08
CA ARG A 51 -2.39 -2.45 10.42
C ARG A 51 -1.82 -1.21 9.73
N SER A 52 -1.08 -1.39 8.66
CA SER A 52 -0.58 -0.27 7.88
C SER A 52 -1.65 0.30 6.97
N VAL A 53 -1.46 1.55 6.56
CA VAL A 53 -2.32 2.21 5.59
C VAL A 53 -1.45 2.64 4.42
N VAL A 54 -1.68 2.03 3.25
CA VAL A 54 -0.91 2.33 2.04
C VAL A 54 -1.64 3.43 1.26
N THR A 55 -0.97 4.56 1.09
CA THR A 55 -1.57 5.74 0.45
C THR A 55 -0.90 6.15 -0.86
N GLY A 56 0.26 5.59 -1.17
CA GLY A 56 1.03 6.00 -2.34
C GLY A 56 1.78 4.84 -2.95
N THR A 57 2.98 5.10 -3.45
CA THR A 57 3.79 4.09 -4.13
C THR A 57 4.76 3.43 -3.17
N ILE A 58 4.69 2.11 -3.12
CA ILE A 58 5.64 1.27 -2.39
C ILE A 58 6.61 0.69 -3.42
N PRO A 59 7.93 0.92 -3.27
CA PRO A 59 8.90 0.36 -4.22
C PRO A 59 8.97 -1.16 -4.11
N GLU A 60 9.54 -1.79 -5.13
CA GLU A 60 9.72 -3.23 -5.14
C GLU A 60 10.65 -3.70 -4.01
N ASN A 61 10.46 -4.95 -3.58
CA ASN A 61 11.34 -5.64 -2.63
C ASN A 61 11.59 -4.84 -1.34
N SER A 62 10.54 -4.24 -0.82
CA SER A 62 10.62 -3.36 0.35
C SER A 62 9.68 -3.83 1.46
N LEU A 63 10.12 -3.66 2.69
CA LEU A 63 9.26 -3.84 3.87
C LEU A 63 8.77 -2.46 4.29
N CYS A 64 7.45 -2.33 4.34
CA CYS A 64 6.79 -1.07 4.70
C CYS A 64 5.84 -1.27 5.85
N VAL A 65 5.80 -0.32 6.77
CA VAL A 65 4.86 -0.34 7.90
C VAL A 65 4.41 1.08 8.22
N GLY A 66 3.30 1.17 8.90
CA GLY A 66 2.85 2.42 9.51
C GLY A 66 1.62 3.05 8.86
N VAL A 67 1.25 4.20 9.39
CA VAL A 67 0.13 5.01 8.94
C VAL A 67 0.61 6.45 8.78
N PRO A 68 0.90 6.90 7.56
CA PRO A 68 0.95 6.13 6.32
C PRO A 68 2.14 5.16 6.27
N ALA A 69 2.01 4.10 5.49
CA ALA A 69 3.07 3.10 5.36
C ALA A 69 4.34 3.71 4.77
N ARG A 70 5.47 3.43 5.40
CA ARG A 70 6.80 3.93 4.98
C ARG A 70 7.77 2.77 4.89
N VAL A 71 8.74 2.90 3.99
CA VAL A 71 9.80 1.90 3.85
C VAL A 71 10.64 1.89 5.11
N VAL A 72 10.73 0.73 5.76
CA VAL A 72 11.60 0.51 6.92
C VAL A 72 12.82 -0.33 6.56
N LYS A 73 12.74 -1.09 5.47
CA LYS A 73 13.89 -1.86 4.98
C LYS A 73 13.75 -2.07 3.48
N LYS A 74 14.83 -1.87 2.76
CA LYS A 74 14.91 -2.11 1.31
C LYS A 74 15.63 -3.41 1.03
N ASP A 75 15.49 -3.88 -0.22
CA ASP A 75 16.22 -5.05 -0.73
C ASP A 75 15.96 -6.28 0.12
N ILE A 76 14.69 -6.50 0.47
CA ILE A 76 14.25 -7.71 1.16
C ILE A 76 13.76 -8.74 0.16
N ARG A 77 13.68 -9.95 0.60
CA ARG A 77 12.99 -11.04 -0.06
C ARG A 77 12.21 -11.78 1.00
N TRP A 78 11.04 -12.24 0.67
CA TRP A 78 10.24 -13.02 1.60
C TRP A 78 9.86 -14.36 0.98
N ASP A 79 9.60 -15.33 1.84
CA ASP A 79 9.25 -16.67 1.45
C ASP A 79 8.06 -17.15 2.29
N ARG A 80 7.20 -17.94 1.69
CA ARG A 80 6.06 -18.52 2.40
C ARG A 80 6.48 -19.54 3.44
N LYS A 81 7.61 -20.16 3.22
CA LYS A 81 8.14 -21.16 4.14
C LYS A 81 9.05 -20.49 5.14
N ARG A 82 8.78 -20.74 6.39
CA ARG A 82 9.66 -20.31 7.46
C ARG A 82 10.76 -21.34 7.63
N PRO A 83 12.05 -20.94 7.65
CA PRO A 83 13.11 -21.88 7.94
C PRO A 83 12.93 -22.54 9.31
N SER A 84 13.35 -23.79 9.43
CA SER A 84 13.21 -24.53 10.68
C SER A 84 14.13 -24.01 11.79
N LYS A 85 15.14 -23.23 11.42
CA LYS A 85 16.08 -22.63 12.37
C LYS A 85 15.93 -21.10 12.31
N LEU A 86 15.20 -20.60 13.23
CA LEU A 86 15.05 -19.16 13.43
C LEU A 86 15.26 -18.81 14.89
#